data_236571570c13e9f0621e8182e8b07531
#
_entry.id   236571570c13e9f0621e8182e8b07531
#
_cell.length_a   1.000
_cell.length_b   1.000
_cell.length_c   1.000
_cell.angle_alpha   90.00
_cell.angle_beta   90.00
_cell.angle_gamma   90.00
#
_symmetry.space_group_name_H-M   'P 1'
#
loop_
_entity.id
_entity.type
_entity.pdbx_description
1 polymer ?
#
loop_
_entity_poly.entity_id
_entity_poly.type
_entity_poly.pdbx_seq_one_letter_code
_entity_poly.pdbx_strand_id
1 'polypeptide(L)'
;MDLKKLGREECLYKELYRKLPEVWERPVKNWEELVRKYRKEGIAGMPEEAPSIMGSVLKEEDFFETNYQVAVCFNNLRYCPPFLHRLEFIKIIYCMYGQVTVYLNDMKYEMKAGNFCIVTPGVKHTVFSCHDEDIIINVLMRANSFSSAFAGILMEQNILSDFFWKILYTRHSNRILFFKSEKDSKLDRWVERMYDESARGRGASNLLMKSYVMIFLGLVMREHLQELQTVEELTDEVYVLPAIIQTIRENLKTVTLAGLGERFGMKEEVLKRYIVRESGYTYSYLLRDLRMRRAAWLLQNTSWSAERIMEEVGYSNVTNFYRAFKDYFGKTPSEYRRTGEGVLI
;
A
#
# COMPACT_ATOMS: atom_id res chain seq x y z
N MET A 1 6.78 -16.02 18.94
CA MET A 1 8.14 -15.42 19.03
C MET A 1 8.08 -14.30 20.06
N ASP A 2 9.06 -14.21 20.94
CA ASP A 2 9.06 -13.12 21.94
C ASP A 2 9.62 -11.84 21.31
N LEU A 3 8.73 -11.00 20.76
CA LEU A 3 9.06 -9.72 20.13
C LEU A 3 9.76 -8.72 21.07
N LYS A 4 9.69 -8.94 22.38
CA LYS A 4 10.32 -8.07 23.38
C LYS A 4 11.81 -8.33 23.52
N LYS A 5 12.27 -9.54 23.19
CA LYS A 5 13.69 -9.90 23.30
C LYS A 5 14.46 -9.34 22.10
N LEU A 6 15.57 -8.65 22.38
CA LEU A 6 16.47 -8.14 21.34
C LEU A 6 17.17 -9.29 20.60
N GLY A 7 17.22 -9.22 19.29
CA GLY A 7 18.01 -10.07 18.43
C GLY A 7 19.51 -9.70 18.47
N ARG A 8 20.37 -10.52 17.87
CA ARG A 8 21.82 -10.28 17.81
C ARG A 8 22.18 -8.95 17.13
N GLU A 9 21.52 -8.66 16.01
CA GLU A 9 21.73 -7.40 15.27
C GLU A 9 21.26 -6.19 16.06
N GLU A 10 20.10 -6.30 16.72
CA GLU A 10 19.57 -5.22 17.57
C GLU A 10 20.48 -4.92 18.75
N CYS A 11 21.11 -5.96 19.35
CA CYS A 11 22.11 -5.77 20.40
C CYS A 11 23.34 -5.00 19.90
N LEU A 12 23.82 -5.31 18.69
CA LEU A 12 24.92 -4.59 18.05
C LEU A 12 24.54 -3.12 17.81
N TYR A 13 23.41 -2.86 17.16
CA TYR A 13 22.94 -1.51 16.89
C TYR A 13 22.67 -0.72 18.19
N LYS A 14 22.19 -1.37 19.25
CA LYS A 14 22.04 -0.74 20.56
C LYS A 14 23.37 -0.29 21.16
N GLU A 15 24.43 -1.10 21.03
CA GLU A 15 25.77 -0.72 21.49
C GLU A 15 26.31 0.47 20.70
N LEU A 16 26.11 0.48 19.37
CA LEU A 16 26.47 1.59 18.50
C LEU A 16 25.71 2.86 18.87
N TYR A 17 24.40 2.78 19.08
CA TYR A 17 23.57 3.89 19.50
C TYR A 17 24.05 4.53 20.82
N ARG A 18 24.44 3.71 21.80
CA ARG A 18 24.95 4.21 23.09
C ARG A 18 26.24 5.03 22.94
N LYS A 19 27.08 4.69 21.98
CA LYS A 19 28.37 5.37 21.74
C LYS A 19 28.25 6.61 20.86
N LEU A 20 27.35 6.59 19.88
CA LEU A 20 27.19 7.63 18.87
C LEU A 20 25.72 7.95 18.60
N PRO A 21 24.94 8.42 19.59
CA PRO A 21 23.50 8.64 19.45
C PRO A 21 23.14 9.66 18.36
N GLU A 22 24.03 10.60 18.08
CA GLU A 22 23.83 11.63 17.05
C GLU A 22 23.66 11.09 15.62
N VAL A 23 24.09 9.86 15.36
CA VAL A 23 23.88 9.19 14.06
C VAL A 23 22.40 8.96 13.79
N TRP A 24 21.58 8.82 14.84
CA TRP A 24 20.13 8.55 14.73
C TRP A 24 19.27 9.82 14.66
N GLU A 25 19.87 11.00 14.83
CA GLU A 25 19.14 12.27 14.73
C GLU A 25 18.64 12.58 13.32
N ARG A 26 19.29 12.02 12.30
CA ARG A 26 18.97 12.23 10.88
C ARG A 26 19.17 10.95 10.08
N PRO A 27 18.44 10.79 8.97
CA PRO A 27 18.68 9.65 8.07
C PRO A 27 20.11 9.61 7.55
N VAL A 28 20.71 8.42 7.61
CA VAL A 28 22.07 8.18 7.12
C VAL A 28 22.11 8.32 5.60
N LYS A 29 23.00 9.19 5.09
CA LYS A 29 23.17 9.46 3.65
C LYS A 29 24.38 8.75 3.05
N ASN A 30 25.41 8.50 3.85
CA ASN A 30 26.67 7.92 3.42
C ASN A 30 27.14 6.84 4.41
N TRP A 31 27.09 5.59 3.97
CA TRP A 31 27.50 4.45 4.79
C TRP A 31 28.99 4.39 5.06
N GLU A 32 29.84 4.68 4.06
CA GLU A 32 31.27 4.63 4.22
C GLU A 32 31.79 5.68 5.22
N GLU A 33 31.15 6.85 5.23
CA GLU A 33 31.44 7.89 6.22
C GLU A 33 31.07 7.42 7.63
N LEU A 34 29.91 6.77 7.76
CA LEU A 34 29.45 6.19 9.01
C LEU A 34 30.41 5.12 9.51
N VAL A 35 30.81 4.16 8.67
CA VAL A 35 31.80 3.12 9.01
C VAL A 35 33.13 3.72 9.43
N ARG A 36 33.62 4.74 8.71
CA ARG A 36 34.88 5.44 9.09
C ARG A 36 34.77 6.10 10.47
N LYS A 37 33.61 6.70 10.79
CA LYS A 37 33.35 7.28 12.11
C LYS A 37 33.39 6.21 13.20
N TYR A 38 32.71 5.10 13.02
CA TYR A 38 32.73 3.98 13.96
C TYR A 38 34.13 3.39 14.20
N ARG A 39 34.92 3.24 13.10
CA ARG A 39 36.30 2.75 13.22
C ARG A 39 37.18 3.68 14.04
N LYS A 40 37.03 5.01 13.90
CA LYS A 40 37.77 5.99 14.71
C LYS A 40 37.44 5.89 16.19
N GLU A 41 36.19 5.54 16.54
CA GLU A 41 35.73 5.33 17.90
C GLU A 41 36.05 3.93 18.45
N GLY A 42 36.84 3.12 17.72
CA GLY A 42 37.22 1.77 18.14
C GLY A 42 36.07 0.78 18.18
N ILE A 43 34.97 1.04 17.47
CA ILE A 43 33.77 0.18 17.46
C ILE A 43 33.96 -0.90 16.41
N ALA A 44 34.03 -2.16 16.85
CA ALA A 44 34.11 -3.33 16.00
C ALA A 44 32.70 -3.86 15.63
N GLY A 45 32.60 -4.54 14.50
CA GLY A 45 31.40 -5.30 14.11
C GLY A 45 30.41 -4.58 13.18
N MET A 46 30.70 -3.33 12.78
CA MET A 46 29.92 -2.70 11.69
C MET A 46 30.20 -3.39 10.35
N PRO A 47 29.18 -3.75 9.59
CA PRO A 47 29.35 -4.23 8.22
C PRO A 47 30.11 -3.22 7.38
N GLU A 48 31.08 -3.67 6.58
CA GLU A 48 31.83 -2.78 5.66
C GLU A 48 30.96 -2.30 4.51
N GLU A 49 30.08 -3.17 4.04
CA GLU A 49 29.13 -2.87 2.96
C GLU A 49 27.87 -2.24 3.51
N ALA A 50 27.36 -1.26 2.77
CA ALA A 50 26.07 -0.63 3.07
C ALA A 50 24.96 -1.68 3.02
N PRO A 51 23.96 -1.59 3.93
CA PRO A 51 22.77 -2.42 3.81
C PRO A 51 22.13 -2.24 2.43
N SER A 52 21.72 -3.34 1.81
CA SER A 52 21.11 -3.33 0.45
C SER A 52 19.90 -2.41 0.35
N ILE A 53 19.25 -2.12 1.47
CA ILE A 53 18.10 -1.21 1.56
C ILE A 53 18.46 0.27 1.48
N MET A 54 19.75 0.63 1.69
CA MET A 54 20.16 2.03 1.77
C MET A 54 20.11 2.71 0.40
N GLY A 55 19.28 3.75 0.25
CA GLY A 55 19.17 4.55 -0.96
C GLY A 55 18.55 3.83 -2.17
N SER A 56 18.14 2.58 -2.01
CA SER A 56 17.59 1.74 -3.07
C SER A 56 16.08 1.86 -3.19
N VAL A 57 15.57 1.42 -4.34
CA VAL A 57 14.17 1.05 -4.52
C VAL A 57 14.08 -0.43 -4.21
N LEU A 58 13.41 -0.80 -3.12
CA LEU A 58 13.21 -2.19 -2.74
C LEU A 58 12.12 -2.79 -3.62
N LYS A 59 12.43 -3.91 -4.25
CA LYS A 59 11.57 -4.56 -5.23
C LYS A 59 10.68 -5.62 -4.58
N GLU A 60 9.60 -5.97 -5.26
CA GLU A 60 8.71 -7.04 -4.81
C GLU A 60 9.46 -8.38 -4.65
N GLU A 61 10.39 -8.70 -5.55
CA GLU A 61 11.18 -9.96 -5.53
C GLU A 61 12.06 -10.12 -4.29
N ASP A 62 12.42 -9.02 -3.61
CA ASP A 62 13.25 -9.05 -2.39
C ASP A 62 12.46 -9.50 -1.15
N PHE A 63 11.12 -9.41 -1.18
CA PHE A 63 10.26 -9.62 -0.01
C PHE A 63 9.19 -10.69 -0.20
N PHE A 64 8.81 -10.99 -1.44
CA PHE A 64 7.74 -11.93 -1.74
C PHE A 64 8.30 -13.18 -2.40
N GLU A 65 8.17 -14.32 -1.73
CA GLU A 65 8.73 -15.61 -2.20
C GLU A 65 8.05 -16.12 -3.47
N THR A 66 6.78 -15.78 -3.69
CA THR A 66 6.00 -16.23 -4.84
C THR A 66 5.17 -15.10 -5.45
N ASN A 67 4.84 -15.24 -6.74
CA ASN A 67 3.98 -14.29 -7.44
C ASN A 67 2.53 -14.24 -6.90
N TYR A 68 2.12 -15.22 -6.10
CA TYR A 68 0.78 -15.29 -5.52
C TYR A 68 0.69 -14.71 -4.11
N GLN A 69 1.83 -14.41 -3.48
CA GLN A 69 1.85 -13.88 -2.12
C GLN A 69 1.30 -12.47 -2.08
N VAL A 70 0.19 -12.27 -1.35
CA VAL A 70 -0.53 -10.99 -1.27
C VAL A 70 0.15 -10.03 -0.32
N ALA A 71 0.58 -10.53 0.84
CA ALA A 71 1.20 -9.73 1.88
C ALA A 71 2.25 -10.53 2.66
N VAL A 72 3.24 -9.84 3.20
CA VAL A 72 4.21 -10.33 4.19
C VAL A 72 4.27 -9.39 5.37
N CYS A 73 4.61 -9.93 6.54
CA CYS A 73 4.64 -9.18 7.78
C CYS A 73 5.90 -9.50 8.58
N PHE A 74 6.59 -8.47 9.09
CA PHE A 74 7.79 -8.62 9.92
C PHE A 74 7.96 -7.42 10.87
N ASN A 75 8.71 -7.62 11.96
CA ASN A 75 9.07 -6.53 12.86
C ASN A 75 10.26 -5.72 12.33
N ASN A 76 10.23 -4.42 12.58
CA ASN A 76 11.38 -3.55 12.30
C ASN A 76 12.48 -3.80 13.34
N LEU A 77 13.75 -3.75 12.92
CA LEU A 77 14.87 -3.86 13.86
C LEU A 77 15.00 -2.59 14.70
N ARG A 78 15.02 -2.75 16.02
CA ARG A 78 15.30 -1.67 16.96
C ARG A 78 16.76 -1.23 16.84
N TYR A 79 17.00 0.04 17.11
CA TYR A 79 18.33 0.65 17.03
C TYR A 79 19.00 0.59 15.66
N CYS A 80 18.32 0.09 14.62
CA CYS A 80 18.86 0.14 13.27
C CYS A 80 19.00 1.60 12.82
N PRO A 81 20.17 2.02 12.30
CA PRO A 81 20.33 3.37 11.77
C PRO A 81 19.27 3.68 10.68
N PRO A 82 18.71 4.89 10.67
CA PRO A 82 17.65 5.23 9.72
C PRO A 82 18.18 5.39 8.29
N PHE A 83 17.79 4.49 7.37
CA PHE A 83 18.15 4.52 5.96
C PHE A 83 16.96 4.88 5.10
N LEU A 84 17.04 6.01 4.38
CA LEU A 84 15.98 6.37 3.44
C LEU A 84 15.97 5.43 2.24
N HIS A 85 14.81 4.83 1.98
CA HIS A 85 14.55 3.95 0.84
C HIS A 85 13.18 4.19 0.23
N ARG A 86 12.93 3.60 -0.94
CA ARG A 86 11.62 3.57 -1.60
C ARG A 86 11.19 2.13 -1.78
N LEU A 87 9.90 1.92 -2.01
CA LEU A 87 9.29 0.60 -2.24
C LEU A 87 8.55 0.60 -3.57
N GLU A 88 8.47 -0.56 -4.23
CA GLU A 88 7.58 -0.80 -5.38
C GLU A 88 6.18 -1.27 -4.96
N PHE A 89 5.97 -1.47 -3.66
CA PHE A 89 4.75 -2.02 -3.07
C PHE A 89 4.22 -1.13 -1.94
N ILE A 90 3.03 -1.44 -1.44
CA ILE A 90 2.39 -0.72 -0.34
C ILE A 90 2.95 -1.22 0.99
N LYS A 91 3.18 -0.32 1.95
CA LYS A 91 3.64 -0.66 3.30
C LYS A 91 2.74 -0.03 4.35
N ILE A 92 2.24 -0.85 5.27
CA ILE A 92 1.67 -0.36 6.52
C ILE A 92 2.76 -0.44 7.58
N ILE A 93 3.01 0.67 8.27
CA ILE A 93 3.90 0.75 9.43
C ILE A 93 3.02 0.91 10.64
N TYR A 94 2.98 -0.10 11.52
CA TYR A 94 2.15 -0.10 12.73
C TYR A 94 3.03 -0.06 13.98
N CYS A 95 2.85 0.97 14.81
CA CYS A 95 3.52 1.05 16.12
C CYS A 95 2.69 0.27 17.14
N MET A 96 3.13 -0.94 17.46
CA MET A 96 2.42 -1.82 18.38
C MET A 96 2.70 -1.45 19.85
N TYR A 97 3.96 -1.13 20.17
CA TYR A 97 4.39 -0.72 21.49
C TYR A 97 5.45 0.38 21.40
N GLY A 98 5.50 1.22 22.41
CA GLY A 98 6.52 2.26 22.56
C GLY A 98 6.25 3.51 21.73
N GLN A 99 7.34 4.14 21.29
CA GLN A 99 7.34 5.36 20.50
C GLN A 99 8.46 5.29 19.47
N VAL A 100 8.13 5.62 18.21
CA VAL A 100 9.05 5.48 17.11
C VAL A 100 9.08 6.72 16.24
N THR A 101 10.20 6.96 15.56
CA THR A 101 10.35 8.04 14.61
C THR A 101 10.21 7.51 13.18
N VAL A 102 9.42 8.19 12.38
CA VAL A 102 9.25 7.92 10.94
C VAL A 102 9.70 9.17 10.18
N TYR A 103 10.61 9.01 9.24
CA TYR A 103 10.89 10.03 8.23
C TYR A 103 10.11 9.69 6.97
N LEU A 104 9.33 10.65 6.50
CA LEU A 104 8.53 10.57 5.30
C LEU A 104 8.99 11.71 4.40
N ASN A 105 9.67 11.36 3.32
CA ASN A 105 10.46 12.30 2.56
C ASN A 105 11.48 13.01 3.47
N ASP A 106 11.44 14.32 3.60
CA ASP A 106 12.35 15.08 4.48
C ASP A 106 11.70 15.51 5.81
N MET A 107 10.45 15.05 6.08
CA MET A 107 9.70 15.40 7.27
C MET A 107 9.78 14.31 8.33
N LYS A 108 9.97 14.74 9.59
CA LYS A 108 10.03 13.85 10.77
C LYS A 108 8.66 13.79 11.45
N TYR A 109 8.20 12.56 11.72
CA TYR A 109 6.96 12.26 12.44
C TYR A 109 7.24 11.34 13.61
N GLU A 110 6.56 11.59 14.74
CA GLU A 110 6.57 10.71 15.90
C GLU A 110 5.30 9.86 15.91
N MET A 111 5.46 8.56 16.07
CA MET A 111 4.37 7.60 16.21
C MET A 111 4.42 6.98 17.61
N LYS A 112 3.26 6.87 18.25
CA LYS A 112 3.08 6.18 19.53
C LYS A 112 2.31 4.88 19.33
N ALA A 113 2.30 4.02 20.33
CA ALA A 113 1.53 2.78 20.30
C ALA A 113 0.07 3.03 19.87
N GLY A 114 -0.39 2.27 18.89
CA GLY A 114 -1.68 2.42 18.19
C GLY A 114 -1.63 3.27 16.92
N ASN A 115 -0.63 4.15 16.77
CA ASN A 115 -0.49 4.91 15.53
C ASN A 115 0.00 4.01 14.39
N PHE A 116 -0.44 4.32 13.18
CA PHE A 116 0.05 3.64 11.97
C PHE A 116 0.04 4.57 10.77
N CYS A 117 0.82 4.22 9.75
CA CYS A 117 0.74 4.90 8.48
C CYS A 117 0.75 3.92 7.32
N ILE A 118 0.10 4.30 6.22
CA ILE A 118 0.09 3.57 4.96
C ILE A 118 0.93 4.35 3.97
N VAL A 119 2.03 3.75 3.55
CA VAL A 119 3.02 4.34 2.63
C VAL A 119 2.82 3.75 1.24
N THR A 120 2.67 4.63 0.24
CA THR A 120 2.52 4.23 -1.15
C THR A 120 3.85 3.88 -1.81
N PRO A 121 3.85 3.12 -2.91
CA PRO A 121 5.03 2.95 -3.74
C PRO A 121 5.69 4.28 -4.12
N GLY A 122 7.02 4.30 -4.16
CA GLY A 122 7.80 5.47 -4.56
C GLY A 122 8.07 6.50 -3.46
N VAL A 123 7.37 6.46 -2.33
CA VAL A 123 7.62 7.38 -1.21
C VAL A 123 8.96 7.06 -0.54
N LYS A 124 9.78 8.10 -0.39
CA LYS A 124 11.06 8.01 0.33
C LYS A 124 10.81 8.06 1.83
N HIS A 125 11.14 6.98 2.52
CA HIS A 125 10.87 6.88 3.95
C HIS A 125 11.89 6.03 4.69
N THR A 126 11.91 6.16 6.02
CA THR A 126 12.56 5.26 6.96
C THR A 126 11.87 5.30 8.30
N VAL A 127 12.06 4.24 9.10
CA VAL A 127 11.51 4.09 10.44
C VAL A 127 12.62 3.67 11.37
N PHE A 128 12.71 4.26 12.53
CA PHE A 128 13.62 3.77 13.57
C PHE A 128 13.06 3.95 14.98
N SER A 129 13.58 3.16 15.88
CA SER A 129 13.27 3.18 17.31
C SER A 129 14.54 2.99 18.13
N CYS A 130 14.56 3.57 19.33
CA CYS A 130 15.72 3.63 20.19
C CYS A 130 15.48 3.07 21.61
N HIS A 131 14.39 2.32 21.82
CA HIS A 131 14.04 1.73 23.11
C HIS A 131 13.79 0.23 22.97
N ASP A 132 14.10 -0.51 24.04
CA ASP A 132 13.96 -1.99 24.05
C ASP A 132 12.51 -2.46 23.90
N GLU A 133 11.57 -1.69 24.38
CA GLU A 133 10.13 -1.96 24.35
C GLU A 133 9.43 -1.53 23.07
N ASP A 134 10.12 -0.82 22.17
CA ASP A 134 9.52 -0.39 20.92
C ASP A 134 9.29 -1.61 20.00
N ILE A 135 8.06 -1.76 19.52
CA ILE A 135 7.70 -2.81 18.56
C ILE A 135 6.96 -2.17 17.40
N ILE A 136 7.58 -2.25 16.22
CA ILE A 136 7.02 -1.80 14.96
C ILE A 136 6.79 -3.00 14.09
N ILE A 137 5.57 -3.18 13.60
CA ILE A 137 5.25 -4.22 12.63
C ILE A 137 5.04 -3.59 11.26
N ASN A 138 5.78 -4.09 10.28
CA ASN A 138 5.64 -3.72 8.89
C ASN A 138 4.78 -4.77 8.18
N VAL A 139 3.70 -4.34 7.51
CA VAL A 139 2.91 -5.19 6.63
C VAL A 139 3.12 -4.70 5.20
N LEU A 140 3.73 -5.52 4.36
CA LEU A 140 3.98 -5.22 2.96
C LEU A 140 2.88 -5.87 2.11
N MET A 141 2.36 -5.14 1.11
CA MET A 141 1.29 -5.62 0.24
C MET A 141 1.61 -5.28 -1.22
N ARG A 142 1.45 -6.24 -2.10
CA ARG A 142 1.59 -5.99 -3.54
C ARG A 142 0.46 -5.10 -4.05
N ALA A 143 0.81 -4.04 -4.79
CA ALA A 143 -0.16 -3.13 -5.39
C ALA A 143 -1.12 -3.87 -6.36
N ASN A 144 -0.59 -4.75 -7.21
CA ASN A 144 -1.39 -5.51 -8.17
C ASN A 144 -2.34 -6.51 -7.50
N SER A 145 -1.89 -7.20 -6.45
CA SER A 145 -2.73 -8.13 -5.68
C SER A 145 -3.82 -7.39 -4.91
N PHE A 146 -3.61 -6.13 -4.56
CA PHE A 146 -4.59 -5.32 -3.85
C PHE A 146 -5.89 -5.18 -4.63
N SER A 147 -5.81 -4.93 -5.92
CA SER A 147 -6.99 -4.68 -6.77
C SER A 147 -7.95 -5.87 -6.88
N SER A 148 -7.44 -7.09 -6.97
CA SER A 148 -8.25 -8.31 -7.04
C SER A 148 -8.66 -8.82 -5.65
N ALA A 149 -7.74 -8.71 -4.69
CA ALA A 149 -7.96 -9.21 -3.33
C ALA A 149 -8.93 -8.33 -2.53
N PHE A 150 -8.96 -7.03 -2.80
CA PHE A 150 -9.67 -6.02 -2.00
C PHE A 150 -10.73 -5.26 -2.79
N ALA A 151 -11.28 -5.86 -3.86
CA ALA A 151 -12.29 -5.24 -4.72
C ALA A 151 -13.49 -4.68 -3.92
N GLY A 152 -13.89 -5.34 -2.82
CA GLY A 152 -14.94 -4.85 -1.92
C GLY A 152 -14.61 -3.48 -1.32
N ILE A 153 -13.40 -3.32 -0.78
CA ILE A 153 -12.93 -2.05 -0.19
C ILE A 153 -12.90 -0.96 -1.27
N LEU A 154 -12.45 -1.30 -2.48
CA LEU A 154 -12.38 -0.35 -3.59
C LEU A 154 -13.76 0.12 -4.09
N MET A 155 -14.83 -0.62 -3.79
CA MET A 155 -16.20 -0.22 -4.16
C MET A 155 -16.88 0.67 -3.12
N GLU A 156 -16.32 0.81 -1.92
CA GLU A 156 -16.78 1.77 -0.92
C GLU A 156 -16.50 3.21 -1.38
N GLN A 157 -17.36 4.15 -0.95
CA GLN A 157 -17.17 5.58 -1.22
C GLN A 157 -16.60 6.27 0.03
N ASN A 158 -15.29 6.10 0.23
CA ASN A 158 -14.59 6.72 1.36
C ASN A 158 -13.13 7.06 0.99
N ILE A 159 -12.48 7.85 1.84
CA ILE A 159 -11.13 8.36 1.62
C ILE A 159 -10.07 7.25 1.45
N LEU A 160 -10.26 6.11 2.13
CA LEU A 160 -9.33 4.97 2.03
C LEU A 160 -9.46 4.28 0.67
N SER A 161 -10.69 4.07 0.19
CA SER A 161 -10.89 3.52 -1.16
C SER A 161 -10.34 4.46 -2.24
N ASP A 162 -10.55 5.78 -2.10
CA ASP A 162 -9.99 6.77 -3.02
C ASP A 162 -8.46 6.79 -3.00
N PHE A 163 -7.86 6.61 -1.82
CA PHE A 163 -6.41 6.47 -1.69
C PHE A 163 -5.89 5.24 -2.44
N PHE A 164 -6.52 4.08 -2.27
CA PHE A 164 -6.10 2.86 -2.97
C PHE A 164 -6.37 2.93 -4.48
N TRP A 165 -7.45 3.57 -4.91
CA TRP A 165 -7.66 3.86 -6.32
C TRP A 165 -6.53 4.72 -6.91
N LYS A 166 -6.09 5.73 -6.17
CA LYS A 166 -4.94 6.55 -6.57
C LYS A 166 -3.67 5.71 -6.72
N ILE A 167 -3.38 4.82 -5.78
CA ILE A 167 -2.21 3.92 -5.86
C ILE A 167 -2.26 3.05 -7.12
N LEU A 168 -3.42 2.49 -7.44
CA LEU A 168 -3.58 1.57 -8.58
C LEU A 168 -3.42 2.24 -9.94
N TYR A 169 -3.78 3.52 -10.05
CA TYR A 169 -3.86 4.20 -11.33
C TYR A 169 -2.97 5.44 -11.47
N THR A 170 -2.11 5.74 -10.51
CA THR A 170 -1.13 6.82 -10.65
C THR A 170 0.29 6.31 -10.51
N ARG A 171 1.18 6.72 -11.42
CA ARG A 171 2.61 6.34 -11.38
C ARG A 171 3.37 7.03 -10.26
N HIS A 172 2.89 8.18 -9.79
CA HIS A 172 3.55 9.04 -8.84
C HIS A 172 2.64 9.36 -7.66
N SER A 173 2.14 8.32 -6.98
CA SER A 173 1.35 8.48 -5.77
C SER A 173 2.30 8.61 -4.57
N ASN A 174 2.92 9.77 -4.39
CA ASN A 174 3.74 10.08 -3.22
C ASN A 174 2.88 10.48 -2.02
N ARG A 175 1.88 9.66 -1.66
CA ARG A 175 0.96 9.95 -0.57
C ARG A 175 1.12 9.00 0.59
N ILE A 176 0.88 9.54 1.76
CA ILE A 176 0.92 8.80 3.00
C ILE A 176 -0.37 9.08 3.75
N LEU A 177 -1.04 8.02 4.19
CA LEU A 177 -2.10 8.12 5.16
C LEU A 177 -1.52 7.86 6.54
N PHE A 178 -1.58 8.86 7.39
CA PHE A 178 -1.10 8.79 8.76
C PHE A 178 -2.29 8.79 9.71
N PHE A 179 -2.39 7.78 10.56
CA PHE A 179 -3.45 7.62 11.55
C PHE A 179 -2.87 7.81 12.94
N LYS A 180 -3.36 8.83 13.64
CA LYS A 180 -3.04 9.06 15.06
C LYS A 180 -4.07 8.36 15.95
N SER A 181 -4.16 7.07 15.79
CA SER A 181 -5.07 6.23 16.56
C SER A 181 -4.57 6.04 17.98
N GLU A 182 -5.47 5.97 18.94
CA GLU A 182 -5.15 5.41 20.25
C GLU A 182 -4.93 3.90 20.12
N LYS A 183 -4.22 3.34 21.09
CA LYS A 183 -3.97 1.90 21.10
C LYS A 183 -5.28 1.11 21.12
N ASP A 184 -5.52 0.32 20.09
CA ASP A 184 -6.71 -0.51 19.95
C ASP A 184 -6.34 -2.01 19.96
N SER A 185 -6.80 -2.73 20.97
CA SER A 185 -6.59 -4.16 21.09
C SER A 185 -7.15 -4.99 19.93
N LYS A 186 -8.14 -4.47 19.17
CA LYS A 186 -8.68 -5.13 17.99
C LYS A 186 -7.69 -5.06 16.84
N LEU A 187 -7.11 -3.87 16.56
CA LEU A 187 -6.08 -3.72 15.53
C LEU A 187 -4.81 -4.50 15.91
N ASP A 188 -4.35 -4.38 17.16
CA ASP A 188 -3.20 -5.14 17.68
C ASP A 188 -3.34 -6.64 17.38
N ARG A 189 -4.50 -7.22 17.68
CA ARG A 189 -4.79 -8.66 17.46
C ARG A 189 -4.61 -9.08 16.00
N TRP A 190 -5.08 -8.27 15.05
CA TRP A 190 -4.99 -8.63 13.64
C TRP A 190 -3.57 -8.43 13.10
N VAL A 191 -2.85 -7.43 13.58
CA VAL A 191 -1.43 -7.25 13.26
C VAL A 191 -0.59 -8.41 13.82
N GLU A 192 -0.85 -8.87 15.06
CA GLU A 192 -0.22 -10.06 15.62
C GLU A 192 -0.52 -11.33 14.80
N ARG A 193 -1.77 -11.50 14.36
CA ARG A 193 -2.15 -12.63 13.49
C ARG A 193 -1.41 -12.61 12.15
N MET A 194 -1.29 -11.44 11.53
CA MET A 194 -0.51 -11.29 10.29
C MET A 194 0.97 -11.62 10.51
N TYR A 195 1.53 -11.16 11.61
CA TYR A 195 2.92 -11.44 11.98
C TYR A 195 3.16 -12.94 12.20
N ASP A 196 2.33 -13.58 13.02
CA ASP A 196 2.43 -15.01 13.31
C ASP A 196 2.27 -15.87 12.05
N GLU A 197 1.35 -15.50 11.16
CA GLU A 197 1.11 -16.23 9.92
C GLU A 197 2.29 -16.10 8.96
N SER A 198 2.85 -14.89 8.82
CA SER A 198 4.04 -14.64 7.99
C SER A 198 5.25 -15.44 8.49
N ALA A 199 5.44 -15.54 9.82
CA ALA A 199 6.53 -16.29 10.42
C ALA A 199 6.38 -17.82 10.27
N ARG A 200 5.18 -18.34 10.08
CA ARG A 200 4.92 -19.79 9.96
C ARG A 200 5.15 -20.34 8.56
N GLY A 201 4.97 -19.55 7.51
CA GLY A 201 5.21 -19.92 6.11
C GLY A 201 4.56 -21.21 5.62
N ARG A 202 3.29 -21.50 6.05
CA ARG A 202 2.61 -22.78 5.75
C ARG A 202 1.64 -22.64 4.58
N GLY A 203 1.22 -23.78 4.02
CA GLY A 203 0.15 -23.84 3.03
C GLY A 203 -1.12 -23.12 3.52
N ALA A 204 -1.85 -22.44 2.63
CA ALA A 204 -2.96 -21.53 2.91
C ALA A 204 -2.63 -20.19 3.61
N SER A 205 -1.37 -19.92 3.98
CA SER A 205 -0.92 -18.64 4.55
C SER A 205 -1.39 -17.44 3.74
N ASN A 206 -1.36 -17.54 2.41
CA ASN A 206 -1.77 -16.44 1.54
C ASN A 206 -3.26 -16.07 1.70
N LEU A 207 -4.14 -17.07 1.83
CA LEU A 207 -5.57 -16.85 2.07
C LEU A 207 -5.82 -16.22 3.44
N LEU A 208 -5.12 -16.69 4.47
CA LEU A 208 -5.23 -16.14 5.83
C LEU A 208 -4.68 -14.71 5.88
N MET A 209 -3.50 -14.45 5.30
CA MET A 209 -2.92 -13.12 5.22
C MET A 209 -3.86 -12.13 4.51
N LYS A 210 -4.44 -12.53 3.36
CA LYS A 210 -5.45 -11.73 2.66
C LYS A 210 -6.63 -11.39 3.58
N SER A 211 -7.17 -12.40 4.29
CA SER A 211 -8.31 -12.23 5.18
C SER A 211 -7.99 -11.31 6.36
N TYR A 212 -6.82 -11.45 6.97
CA TYR A 212 -6.39 -10.60 8.09
C TYR A 212 -6.18 -9.14 7.66
N VAL A 213 -5.56 -8.91 6.51
CA VAL A 213 -5.41 -7.55 5.96
C VAL A 213 -6.78 -6.95 5.64
N MET A 214 -7.73 -7.72 5.08
CA MET A 214 -9.09 -7.24 4.83
C MET A 214 -9.82 -6.86 6.12
N ILE A 215 -9.71 -7.66 7.16
CA ILE A 215 -10.33 -7.35 8.47
C ILE A 215 -9.69 -6.11 9.06
N PHE A 216 -8.35 -6.01 9.04
CA PHE A 216 -7.63 -4.83 9.52
C PHE A 216 -8.10 -3.56 8.80
N LEU A 217 -8.11 -3.54 7.48
CA LEU A 217 -8.56 -2.40 6.69
C LEU A 217 -10.05 -2.09 6.90
N GLY A 218 -10.90 -3.12 7.03
CA GLY A 218 -12.32 -2.96 7.36
C GLY A 218 -12.54 -2.30 8.73
N LEU A 219 -11.74 -2.65 9.75
CA LEU A 219 -11.76 -2.00 11.06
C LEU A 219 -11.29 -0.54 10.95
N VAL A 220 -10.20 -0.28 10.23
CA VAL A 220 -9.71 1.07 9.96
C VAL A 220 -10.81 1.93 9.32
N MET A 221 -11.49 1.40 8.30
CA MET A 221 -12.60 2.10 7.62
C MET A 221 -13.77 2.39 8.55
N ARG A 222 -14.11 1.47 9.44
CA ARG A 222 -15.27 1.58 10.31
C ARG A 222 -15.03 2.46 11.54
N GLU A 223 -13.83 2.36 12.14
CA GLU A 223 -13.59 2.91 13.48
C GLU A 223 -12.51 4.01 13.50
N HIS A 224 -11.62 4.09 12.51
CA HIS A 224 -10.43 4.94 12.56
C HIS A 224 -10.32 6.02 11.46
N LEU A 225 -11.29 6.13 10.55
CA LEU A 225 -11.20 7.15 9.48
C LEU A 225 -11.17 8.59 9.99
N GLN A 226 -11.75 8.86 11.15
CA GLN A 226 -11.75 10.20 11.75
C GLN A 226 -10.37 10.61 12.32
N GLU A 227 -9.49 9.64 12.55
CA GLU A 227 -8.14 9.83 13.08
C GLU A 227 -7.10 10.05 11.98
N LEU A 228 -7.57 10.00 10.74
CA LEU A 228 -6.73 10.17 9.56
C LEU A 228 -6.18 11.58 9.45
N GLN A 229 -4.87 11.68 9.38
CA GLN A 229 -4.14 12.87 8.95
C GLN A 229 -3.45 12.57 7.63
N THR A 230 -3.90 13.19 6.55
CA THR A 230 -3.26 13.02 5.25
C THR A 230 -1.98 13.82 5.23
N VAL A 231 -0.85 13.15 5.01
CA VAL A 231 0.42 13.81 4.73
C VAL A 231 0.51 13.98 3.22
N GLU A 232 0.22 15.16 2.72
CA GLU A 232 0.40 15.51 1.31
C GLU A 232 1.83 16.03 1.11
N GLU A 233 2.52 15.52 0.12
CA GLU A 233 3.62 16.29 -0.44
C GLU A 233 3.02 17.55 -1.06
N LEU A 234 3.49 18.70 -0.59
CA LEU A 234 3.27 20.00 -1.24
C LEU A 234 4.04 19.99 -2.57
N THR A 235 3.55 19.27 -3.55
CA THR A 235 3.92 19.52 -4.93
C THR A 235 2.89 20.49 -5.46
N ASP A 236 3.35 21.65 -5.96
CA ASP A 236 2.50 22.68 -6.58
C ASP A 236 1.74 22.22 -7.83
N GLU A 237 1.89 20.96 -8.22
CA GLU A 237 1.15 20.35 -9.32
C GLU A 237 -0.21 19.85 -8.83
N VAL A 238 -1.27 20.48 -9.32
CA VAL A 238 -2.64 20.01 -9.15
C VAL A 238 -2.80 18.66 -9.85
N TYR A 239 -2.72 17.57 -9.09
CA TYR A 239 -2.94 16.22 -9.61
C TYR A 239 -4.41 16.03 -9.96
N VAL A 240 -4.75 16.23 -11.23
CA VAL A 240 -6.13 16.13 -11.74
C VAL A 240 -6.54 14.66 -11.99
N LEU A 241 -5.59 13.74 -12.19
CA LEU A 241 -5.88 12.34 -12.51
C LEU A 241 -6.77 11.62 -11.49
N PRO A 242 -6.58 11.76 -10.17
CA PRO A 242 -7.49 11.15 -9.20
C PRO A 242 -8.93 11.62 -9.33
N ALA A 243 -9.14 12.91 -9.59
CA ALA A 243 -10.48 13.47 -9.82
C ALA A 243 -11.09 12.97 -11.14
N ILE A 244 -10.27 12.77 -12.18
CA ILE A 244 -10.70 12.14 -13.43
C ILE A 244 -11.15 10.69 -13.18
N ILE A 245 -10.36 9.89 -12.47
CA ILE A 245 -10.70 8.50 -12.13
C ILE A 245 -11.98 8.43 -11.31
N GLN A 246 -12.13 9.30 -10.31
CA GLN A 246 -13.35 9.39 -9.51
C GLN A 246 -14.55 9.73 -10.39
N THR A 247 -14.44 10.73 -11.28
CA THR A 247 -15.49 11.07 -12.22
C THR A 247 -15.90 9.90 -13.13
N ILE A 248 -14.92 9.12 -13.61
CA ILE A 248 -15.19 7.91 -14.40
C ILE A 248 -15.96 6.89 -13.56
N ARG A 249 -15.53 6.62 -12.31
CA ARG A 249 -16.19 5.67 -11.39
C ARG A 249 -17.65 6.01 -11.11
N GLU A 250 -17.91 7.29 -10.87
CA GLU A 250 -19.25 7.77 -10.56
C GLU A 250 -20.18 7.76 -11.77
N ASN A 251 -19.63 7.77 -12.99
CA ASN A 251 -20.37 7.93 -14.23
C ASN A 251 -20.08 6.84 -15.28
N LEU A 252 -19.79 5.60 -14.84
CA LEU A 252 -19.38 4.50 -15.75
C LEU A 252 -20.28 4.31 -16.95
N LYS A 253 -21.57 4.54 -16.80
CA LYS A 253 -22.58 4.37 -17.84
C LYS A 253 -22.49 5.43 -18.93
N THR A 254 -22.25 6.68 -18.55
CA THR A 254 -22.44 7.86 -19.40
C THR A 254 -21.15 8.64 -19.69
N VAL A 255 -20.07 8.33 -18.98
CA VAL A 255 -18.82 9.08 -19.10
C VAL A 255 -18.23 8.97 -20.51
N THR A 256 -17.84 10.11 -21.05
CA THR A 256 -17.14 10.23 -22.32
C THR A 256 -15.85 11.01 -22.15
N LEU A 257 -14.91 10.82 -23.06
CA LEU A 257 -13.66 11.58 -23.01
C LEU A 257 -13.90 13.07 -23.24
N ALA A 258 -14.85 13.42 -24.13
CA ALA A 258 -15.27 14.80 -24.37
C ALA A 258 -15.82 15.46 -23.10
N GLY A 259 -16.77 14.79 -22.41
CA GLY A 259 -17.34 15.29 -21.14
C GLY A 259 -16.30 15.45 -20.03
N LEU A 260 -15.31 14.56 -19.96
CA LEU A 260 -14.17 14.73 -19.07
C LEU A 260 -13.32 15.95 -19.48
N GLY A 261 -13.06 16.13 -20.78
CA GLY A 261 -12.35 17.29 -21.31
C GLY A 261 -13.02 18.61 -20.92
N GLU A 262 -14.34 18.72 -21.08
CA GLU A 262 -15.14 19.87 -20.67
C GLU A 262 -15.05 20.10 -19.15
N ARG A 263 -15.26 19.06 -18.35
CA ARG A 263 -15.24 19.15 -16.88
C ARG A 263 -13.91 19.63 -16.33
N PHE A 264 -12.80 19.17 -16.91
CA PHE A 264 -11.45 19.48 -16.45
C PHE A 264 -10.75 20.58 -17.24
N GLY A 265 -11.44 21.24 -18.18
CA GLY A 265 -10.87 22.33 -18.98
C GLY A 265 -9.74 21.90 -19.92
N MET A 266 -9.75 20.65 -20.38
CA MET A 266 -8.72 20.06 -21.23
C MET A 266 -9.29 19.66 -22.59
N LYS A 267 -8.58 19.96 -23.70
CA LYS A 267 -8.89 19.36 -25.00
C LYS A 267 -8.68 17.83 -24.93
N GLU A 268 -9.51 17.05 -25.64
CA GLU A 268 -9.45 15.57 -25.60
C GLU A 268 -8.04 15.00 -25.83
N GLU A 269 -7.30 15.54 -26.79
CA GLU A 269 -5.95 15.07 -27.10
C GLU A 269 -4.93 15.38 -25.97
N VAL A 270 -5.12 16.49 -25.27
CA VAL A 270 -4.33 16.86 -24.10
C VAL A 270 -4.67 15.91 -22.96
N LEU A 271 -5.97 15.66 -22.72
CA LEU A 271 -6.46 14.76 -21.67
C LEU A 271 -5.97 13.32 -21.91
N LYS A 272 -6.03 12.80 -23.15
CA LYS A 272 -5.48 11.46 -23.47
C LYS A 272 -4.00 11.35 -23.10
N ARG A 273 -3.20 12.32 -23.53
CA ARG A 273 -1.76 12.34 -23.23
C ARG A 273 -1.50 12.47 -21.73
N TYR A 274 -2.26 13.33 -21.05
CA TYR A 274 -2.18 13.50 -19.60
C TYR A 274 -2.47 12.18 -18.87
N ILE A 275 -3.60 11.51 -19.18
CA ILE A 275 -3.96 10.22 -18.58
C ILE A 275 -2.84 9.20 -18.77
N VAL A 276 -2.31 9.05 -20.00
CA VAL A 276 -1.22 8.09 -20.27
C VAL A 276 0.06 8.45 -19.52
N ARG A 277 0.41 9.72 -19.47
CA ARG A 277 1.60 10.19 -18.76
C ARG A 277 1.54 9.87 -17.27
N GLU A 278 0.40 10.18 -16.63
CA GLU A 278 0.24 10.07 -15.18
C GLU A 278 -0.07 8.64 -14.73
N SER A 279 -0.88 7.87 -15.50
CA SER A 279 -1.29 6.52 -15.12
C SER A 279 -0.48 5.42 -15.79
N GLY A 280 0.07 5.66 -16.98
CA GLY A 280 0.62 4.64 -17.87
C GLY A 280 -0.44 3.89 -18.67
N TYR A 281 -1.71 4.19 -18.49
CA TYR A 281 -2.84 3.53 -19.15
C TYR A 281 -3.59 4.48 -20.08
N THR A 282 -4.20 3.95 -21.14
CA THR A 282 -5.11 4.74 -21.96
C THR A 282 -6.46 4.94 -21.26
N TYR A 283 -7.19 6.00 -21.62
CA TYR A 283 -8.57 6.20 -21.14
C TYR A 283 -9.47 4.98 -21.36
N SER A 284 -9.38 4.37 -22.55
CA SER A 284 -10.18 3.17 -22.88
C SER A 284 -9.83 1.98 -21.99
N TYR A 285 -8.56 1.81 -21.64
CA TYR A 285 -8.13 0.78 -20.68
C TYR A 285 -8.72 1.06 -19.30
N LEU A 286 -8.54 2.27 -18.76
CA LEU A 286 -9.07 2.66 -17.45
C LEU A 286 -10.58 2.47 -17.37
N LEU A 287 -11.31 2.94 -18.38
CA LEU A 287 -12.77 2.80 -18.41
C LEU A 287 -13.19 1.33 -18.45
N ARG A 288 -12.53 0.49 -19.28
CA ARG A 288 -12.81 -0.94 -19.33
C ARG A 288 -12.52 -1.63 -18.01
N ASP A 289 -11.37 -1.34 -17.41
CA ASP A 289 -10.96 -1.93 -16.13
C ASP A 289 -11.96 -1.60 -15.03
N LEU A 290 -12.35 -0.33 -14.88
CA LEU A 290 -13.33 0.13 -13.91
C LEU A 290 -14.72 -0.50 -14.13
N ARG A 291 -15.17 -0.61 -15.38
CA ARG A 291 -16.43 -1.28 -15.74
C ARG A 291 -16.42 -2.78 -15.38
N MET A 292 -15.32 -3.48 -15.68
CA MET A 292 -15.19 -4.92 -15.39
C MET A 292 -15.16 -5.19 -13.88
N ARG A 293 -14.45 -4.40 -13.12
CA ARG A 293 -14.42 -4.52 -11.64
C ARG A 293 -15.79 -4.24 -11.03
N ARG A 294 -16.49 -3.20 -11.50
CA ARG A 294 -17.85 -2.91 -11.04
C ARG A 294 -18.82 -4.04 -11.39
N ALA A 295 -18.73 -4.59 -12.60
CA ALA A 295 -19.54 -5.73 -13.03
C ALA A 295 -19.29 -6.96 -12.16
N ALA A 296 -18.04 -7.29 -11.87
CA ALA A 296 -17.67 -8.41 -11.02
C ALA A 296 -18.22 -8.25 -9.61
N TRP A 297 -18.11 -7.05 -9.03
CA TRP A 297 -18.70 -6.75 -7.72
C TRP A 297 -20.23 -6.91 -7.72
N LEU A 298 -20.93 -6.38 -8.72
CA LEU A 298 -22.38 -6.51 -8.85
C LEU A 298 -22.82 -7.97 -9.01
N LEU A 299 -22.06 -8.77 -9.77
CA LEU A 299 -22.33 -10.20 -9.95
C LEU A 299 -22.27 -10.97 -8.63
N GLN A 300 -21.37 -10.63 -7.74
CA GLN A 300 -21.17 -11.30 -6.45
C GLN A 300 -22.08 -10.78 -5.35
N ASN A 301 -22.47 -9.49 -5.40
CA ASN A 301 -23.17 -8.84 -4.29
C ASN A 301 -24.64 -8.53 -4.58
N THR A 302 -25.13 -8.87 -5.76
CA THR A 302 -26.55 -8.68 -6.15
C THR A 302 -27.11 -9.88 -6.88
N SER A 303 -28.45 -9.98 -6.89
CA SER A 303 -29.19 -10.94 -7.70
C SER A 303 -29.52 -10.40 -9.11
N TRP A 304 -28.94 -9.27 -9.53
CA TRP A 304 -29.23 -8.66 -10.84
C TRP A 304 -28.84 -9.59 -11.99
N SER A 305 -29.61 -9.57 -13.07
CA SER A 305 -29.25 -10.31 -14.27
C SER A 305 -27.95 -9.75 -14.90
N ALA A 306 -27.26 -10.57 -15.68
CA ALA A 306 -26.03 -10.12 -16.37
C ALA A 306 -26.31 -8.98 -17.34
N GLU A 307 -27.50 -8.97 -17.96
CA GLU A 307 -27.97 -7.91 -18.87
C GLU A 307 -28.15 -6.59 -18.11
N ARG A 308 -28.77 -6.62 -16.93
CA ARG A 308 -28.94 -5.43 -16.10
C ARG A 308 -27.59 -4.90 -15.64
N ILE A 309 -26.67 -5.79 -15.23
CA ILE A 309 -25.30 -5.40 -14.86
C ILE A 309 -24.55 -4.78 -16.03
N MET A 310 -24.67 -5.38 -17.23
CA MET A 310 -24.10 -4.87 -18.46
C MET A 310 -24.53 -3.41 -18.71
N GLU A 311 -25.84 -3.13 -18.64
CA GLU A 311 -26.37 -1.78 -18.82
C GLU A 311 -25.88 -0.80 -17.75
N GLU A 312 -25.82 -1.25 -16.49
CA GLU A 312 -25.37 -0.44 -15.35
C GLU A 312 -23.91 -0.01 -15.50
N VAL A 313 -23.06 -0.89 -16.01
CA VAL A 313 -21.65 -0.56 -16.24
C VAL A 313 -21.37 0.08 -17.60
N GLY A 314 -22.43 0.39 -18.39
CA GLY A 314 -22.32 1.17 -19.62
C GLY A 314 -21.96 0.37 -20.88
N TYR A 315 -22.35 -0.90 -20.96
CA TYR A 315 -22.33 -1.66 -22.20
C TYR A 315 -23.74 -1.72 -22.79
N SER A 316 -23.84 -1.50 -24.10
CA SER A 316 -25.11 -1.56 -24.85
C SER A 316 -25.29 -2.87 -25.64
N ASN A 317 -24.26 -3.73 -25.68
CA ASN A 317 -24.26 -4.98 -26.45
C ASN A 317 -23.78 -6.15 -25.60
N VAL A 318 -24.65 -7.18 -25.48
CA VAL A 318 -24.41 -8.37 -24.65
C VAL A 318 -23.14 -9.12 -25.07
N THR A 319 -22.95 -9.33 -26.37
CA THR A 319 -21.78 -10.06 -26.90
C THR A 319 -20.49 -9.37 -26.56
N ASN A 320 -20.46 -8.03 -26.68
CA ASN A 320 -19.28 -7.23 -26.34
C ASN A 320 -18.99 -7.26 -24.85
N PHE A 321 -20.02 -7.19 -24.00
CA PHE A 321 -19.86 -7.30 -22.55
C PHE A 321 -19.32 -8.68 -22.13
N TYR A 322 -19.94 -9.77 -22.62
CA TYR A 322 -19.50 -11.12 -22.26
C TYR A 322 -18.08 -11.40 -22.73
N ARG A 323 -17.71 -10.96 -23.94
CA ARG A 323 -16.33 -11.07 -24.45
C ARG A 323 -15.37 -10.27 -23.58
N ALA A 324 -15.64 -8.99 -23.32
CA ALA A 324 -14.79 -8.15 -22.49
C ALA A 324 -14.61 -8.69 -21.07
N PHE A 325 -15.68 -9.25 -20.49
CA PHE A 325 -15.65 -9.84 -19.16
C PHE A 325 -14.83 -11.13 -19.13
N LYS A 326 -15.02 -12.01 -20.12
CA LYS A 326 -14.26 -13.25 -20.26
C LYS A 326 -12.78 -12.98 -20.53
N ASP A 327 -12.46 -12.01 -21.39
CA ASP A 327 -11.08 -11.60 -21.68
C ASP A 327 -10.39 -11.04 -20.44
N TYR A 328 -11.15 -10.40 -19.54
CA TYR A 328 -10.63 -9.79 -18.33
C TYR A 328 -10.46 -10.78 -17.16
N PHE A 329 -11.45 -11.66 -16.93
CA PHE A 329 -11.50 -12.58 -15.80
C PHE A 329 -11.26 -14.05 -16.16
N GLY A 330 -11.10 -14.39 -17.44
CA GLY A 330 -10.98 -15.78 -17.91
C GLY A 330 -12.28 -16.60 -17.82
N LYS A 331 -13.37 -16.02 -17.28
CA LYS A 331 -14.67 -16.66 -17.04
C LYS A 331 -15.79 -15.78 -17.59
N THR A 332 -16.91 -16.42 -17.98
CA THR A 332 -18.14 -15.67 -18.30
C THR A 332 -18.76 -15.07 -17.03
N PRO A 333 -19.63 -14.03 -17.16
CA PRO A 333 -20.34 -13.46 -16.01
C PRO A 333 -21.11 -14.51 -15.20
N SER A 334 -21.76 -15.46 -15.87
CA SER A 334 -22.52 -16.54 -15.22
C SER A 334 -21.63 -17.53 -14.46
N GLU A 335 -20.49 -17.90 -15.05
CA GLU A 335 -19.49 -18.75 -14.38
C GLU A 335 -18.87 -18.05 -13.19
N TYR A 336 -18.55 -16.76 -13.33
CA TYR A 336 -17.97 -15.93 -12.27
C TYR A 336 -18.91 -15.83 -11.06
N ARG A 337 -20.21 -15.61 -11.29
CA ARG A 337 -21.23 -15.60 -10.22
C ARG A 337 -21.32 -16.93 -9.49
N ARG A 338 -21.30 -18.06 -10.23
CA ARG A 338 -21.44 -19.40 -9.65
C ARG A 338 -20.24 -19.82 -8.81
N THR A 339 -19.03 -19.44 -9.23
CA THR A 339 -17.82 -19.87 -8.54
C THR A 339 -17.51 -19.07 -7.27
N GLY A 340 -18.10 -17.88 -7.10
CA GLY A 340 -17.83 -17.02 -5.93
C GLY A 340 -16.36 -16.62 -5.77
N GLU A 341 -15.48 -17.09 -6.65
CA GLU A 341 -14.05 -16.86 -6.60
C GLU A 341 -13.71 -15.55 -7.32
N GLY A 342 -13.31 -14.57 -6.54
CA GLY A 342 -12.45 -13.52 -7.08
C GLY A 342 -11.22 -14.19 -7.69
N VAL A 343 -11.08 -14.13 -9.02
CA VAL A 343 -9.94 -14.73 -9.72
C VAL A 343 -8.67 -14.10 -9.20
N LEU A 344 -7.83 -14.93 -8.61
CA LEU A 344 -6.40 -14.72 -8.51
C LEU A 344 -5.85 -14.72 -9.96
N ILE A 345 -5.62 -13.54 -10.52
CA ILE A 345 -4.71 -13.35 -11.67
C ILE A 345 -3.57 -12.48 -11.18
#